data_6d3bb7394a1cc65568b8c4642e17cd3f
#
_entry.id   6d3bb7394a1cc65568b8c4642e17cd3f
#
_cell.length_a   1.000
_cell.length_b   1.000
_cell.length_c   1.000
_cell.angle_alpha   90.00
_cell.angle_beta   90.00
_cell.angle_gamma   90.00
#
_symmetry.space_group_name_H-M   'P 1'
#
loop_
_entity.id
_entity.type
_entity.pdbx_description
1 polymer ?
#
loop_
_entity_poly.entity_id
_entity_poly.type
_entity_poly.pdbx_seq_one_letter_code
_entity_poly.pdbx_strand_id
1 'polypeptide(L)'
;MKLTDKKIWIAWTSLTILIVVWCMIEDEDKAPELHDCNSMGLSHKISQDCIKDTIYTTFAEYDETVLEHEHKIINHVRQLAVITAKDRNNVCKSELTFIGSVLNSENDTITFIKKEDIFGLQQSPHGKGNIIVYKNRIRQGYYSNFDKGFFVEIKNNMLFIKDVKDMDSDGNPVLGDLNSISFMKEIPDSIFIYTENDYGDEHMLIRKEASDETDR
;
A
#
# COMPACT_ATOMS: atom_id res chain seq x y z
N MET A 1 65.77 -26.68 -4.94
CA MET A 1 65.06 -25.43 -4.82
C MET A 1 63.88 -25.42 -5.81
N LYS A 2 62.64 -25.69 -5.43
CA LYS A 2 61.43 -25.47 -6.26
C LYS A 2 60.17 -26.08 -5.61
N LEU A 3 60.25 -26.46 -4.30
CA LEU A 3 59.09 -27.01 -3.59
C LEU A 3 58.35 -25.95 -2.74
N THR A 4 58.96 -24.78 -2.53
CA THR A 4 58.43 -23.70 -1.71
C THR A 4 57.40 -22.86 -2.47
N ASP A 5 57.58 -22.65 -3.77
CA ASP A 5 56.71 -21.77 -4.57
C ASP A 5 55.28 -22.37 -4.78
N LYS A 6 55.20 -23.70 -4.96
CA LYS A 6 53.89 -24.36 -5.11
C LYS A 6 53.05 -24.33 -3.83
N LYS A 7 53.68 -24.43 -2.65
CA LYS A 7 52.93 -24.36 -1.37
C LYS A 7 52.44 -22.96 -1.07
N ILE A 8 53.18 -21.94 -1.47
CA ILE A 8 52.79 -20.54 -1.34
C ILE A 8 51.61 -20.24 -2.29
N TRP A 9 51.66 -20.73 -3.52
CA TRP A 9 50.56 -20.55 -4.50
C TRP A 9 49.27 -21.23 -4.04
N ILE A 10 49.31 -22.43 -3.50
CA ILE A 10 48.16 -23.15 -2.97
C ILE A 10 47.54 -22.42 -1.75
N ALA A 11 48.37 -21.86 -0.86
CA ALA A 11 47.92 -21.09 0.27
C ALA A 11 47.25 -19.77 -0.15
N TRP A 12 47.75 -19.07 -1.16
CA TRP A 12 47.15 -17.84 -1.68
C TRP A 12 45.83 -18.08 -2.40
N THR A 13 45.70 -19.14 -3.21
CA THR A 13 44.43 -19.50 -3.89
C THR A 13 43.38 -19.96 -2.89
N SER A 14 43.75 -20.66 -1.82
CA SER A 14 42.80 -21.06 -0.76
C SER A 14 42.31 -19.87 0.04
N LEU A 15 43.16 -18.88 0.30
CA LEU A 15 42.79 -17.66 1.02
C LEU A 15 41.85 -16.77 0.20
N THR A 16 42.10 -16.62 -1.10
CA THR A 16 41.21 -15.86 -2.00
C THR A 16 39.84 -16.52 -2.16
N ILE A 17 39.74 -17.84 -2.26
CA ILE A 17 38.49 -18.57 -2.31
C ILE A 17 37.70 -18.40 -0.99
N LEU A 18 38.36 -18.46 0.16
CA LEU A 18 37.73 -18.23 1.47
C LEU A 18 37.18 -16.82 1.63
N ILE A 19 37.89 -15.81 1.14
CA ILE A 19 37.43 -14.42 1.19
C ILE A 19 36.20 -14.20 0.27
N VAL A 20 36.23 -14.78 -0.93
CA VAL A 20 35.09 -14.69 -1.87
C VAL A 20 33.84 -15.41 -1.31
N VAL A 21 34.01 -16.59 -0.72
CA VAL A 21 32.92 -17.33 -0.08
C VAL A 21 32.38 -16.57 1.14
N TRP A 22 33.27 -15.93 1.93
CA TRP A 22 32.86 -15.13 3.09
C TRP A 22 32.08 -13.86 2.65
N CYS A 23 32.52 -13.15 1.62
CA CYS A 23 31.76 -12.03 1.04
C CYS A 23 30.41 -12.48 0.45
N MET A 24 30.28 -13.70 -0.07
CA MET A 24 29.01 -14.21 -0.58
C MET A 24 28.05 -14.66 0.54
N ILE A 25 28.57 -15.02 1.73
CA ILE A 25 27.74 -15.41 2.88
C ILE A 25 27.28 -14.20 3.70
N GLU A 26 28.04 -13.09 3.70
CA GLU A 26 27.63 -11.88 4.42
C GLU A 26 26.49 -11.09 3.75
N ASP A 27 26.20 -11.34 2.46
CA ASP A 27 25.12 -10.67 1.75
C ASP A 27 23.73 -11.35 1.91
N GLU A 28 23.66 -12.58 2.47
CA GLU A 28 22.37 -13.29 2.59
C GLU A 28 21.62 -13.08 3.94
N ASP A 29 22.26 -12.50 4.96
CA ASP A 29 21.66 -12.42 6.31
C ASP A 29 21.27 -11.02 6.80
N LYS A 30 21.33 -10.00 5.94
CA LYS A 30 20.65 -8.73 6.23
C LYS A 30 19.26 -8.76 5.61
N ALA A 31 18.33 -9.46 6.27
CA ALA A 31 16.93 -9.07 6.18
C ALA A 31 16.88 -7.56 6.44
N PRO A 32 16.26 -6.75 5.55
CA PRO A 32 16.15 -5.32 5.80
C PRO A 32 15.45 -5.16 7.14
N GLU A 33 16.10 -4.52 8.11
CA GLU A 33 15.45 -4.11 9.36
C GLU A 33 14.18 -3.37 8.96
N LEU A 34 13.04 -3.94 9.31
CA LEU A 34 11.74 -3.32 9.16
C LEU A 34 11.74 -2.09 10.07
N HIS A 35 12.19 -0.95 9.55
CA HIS A 35 11.97 0.32 10.22
C HIS A 35 10.46 0.50 10.34
N ASP A 36 10.01 0.50 11.59
CA ASP A 36 8.63 0.72 11.97
C ASP A 36 8.20 2.12 11.51
N CYS A 37 7.58 2.20 10.32
CA CYS A 37 7.08 3.45 9.73
C CYS A 37 5.92 4.05 10.54
N ASN A 38 5.48 3.37 11.62
CA ASN A 38 4.36 3.80 12.45
C ASN A 38 4.71 4.85 13.54
N SER A 39 5.98 5.22 13.73
CA SER A 39 6.39 6.10 14.82
C SER A 39 6.54 7.57 14.46
N MET A 40 6.36 7.95 13.20
CA MET A 40 6.47 9.35 12.79
C MET A 40 5.11 9.94 12.48
N GLY A 41 4.70 10.93 13.28
CA GLY A 41 3.54 11.77 13.00
C GLY A 41 3.60 12.29 11.58
N LEU A 42 2.70 11.80 10.74
CA LEU A 42 2.61 12.09 9.32
C LEU A 42 2.22 13.53 9.05
N SER A 43 3.23 14.41 9.09
CA SER A 43 3.23 15.64 8.33
C SER A 43 4.13 15.41 7.10
N HIS A 44 3.55 15.10 5.97
CA HIS A 44 4.04 15.34 4.61
C HIS A 44 5.47 14.94 4.19
N LYS A 45 6.08 13.92 4.79
CA LYS A 45 7.25 13.23 4.20
C LYS A 45 7.15 11.76 4.54
N ILE A 46 6.53 10.97 3.64
CA ILE A 46 6.90 9.56 3.52
C ILE A 46 8.41 9.57 3.32
N SER A 47 9.16 9.06 4.30
CA SER A 47 10.62 9.00 4.17
C SER A 47 10.94 8.19 2.90
N GLN A 48 11.97 8.61 2.17
CA GLN A 48 12.40 8.01 0.90
C GLN A 48 12.76 6.52 1.00
N ASP A 49 12.74 5.93 2.19
CA ASP A 49 13.11 4.54 2.49
C ASP A 49 11.94 3.55 2.49
N CYS A 50 10.69 3.99 2.35
CA CYS A 50 9.59 3.08 2.02
C CYS A 50 9.77 2.67 0.56
N ILE A 51 10.22 1.43 0.32
CA ILE A 51 10.46 0.87 -1.01
C ILE A 51 9.18 1.02 -1.84
N LYS A 52 9.17 2.01 -2.70
CA LYS A 52 8.08 2.28 -3.64
C LYS A 52 8.28 1.35 -4.83
N ASP A 53 7.59 0.23 -4.87
CA ASP A 53 7.55 -0.58 -6.06
C ASP A 53 6.69 0.11 -7.12
N THR A 54 7.29 0.42 -8.26
CA THR A 54 6.56 0.85 -9.44
C THR A 54 6.50 -0.33 -10.41
N ILE A 55 5.30 -0.85 -10.63
CA ILE A 55 5.04 -2.00 -11.46
C ILE A 55 4.38 -1.52 -12.75
N TYR A 56 4.92 -1.93 -13.89
CA TYR A 56 4.31 -1.71 -15.20
C TYR A 56 3.68 -3.02 -15.67
N THR A 57 2.43 -2.94 -16.12
CA THR A 57 1.65 -4.10 -16.58
C THR A 57 0.86 -3.76 -17.84
N THR A 58 0.22 -4.73 -18.43
CA THR A 58 -0.73 -4.53 -19.54
C THR A 58 -2.12 -4.21 -19.00
N PHE A 59 -3.00 -3.64 -19.83
CA PHE A 59 -4.40 -3.44 -19.43
C PHE A 59 -5.12 -4.76 -19.14
N ALA A 60 -4.76 -5.84 -19.84
CA ALA A 60 -5.38 -7.16 -19.63
C ALA A 60 -5.03 -7.78 -18.27
N GLU A 61 -3.85 -7.48 -17.72
CA GLU A 61 -3.34 -8.03 -16.47
C GLU A 61 -3.49 -7.05 -15.28
N TYR A 62 -3.99 -5.84 -15.54
CA TYR A 62 -3.97 -4.75 -14.58
C TYR A 62 -4.69 -5.08 -13.28
N ASP A 63 -5.93 -5.55 -13.37
CA ASP A 63 -6.74 -5.84 -12.18
C ASP A 63 -6.18 -6.99 -11.35
N GLU A 64 -5.64 -8.03 -12.01
CA GLU A 64 -4.98 -9.14 -11.33
C GLU A 64 -3.70 -8.67 -10.62
N THR A 65 -2.90 -7.84 -11.28
CA THR A 65 -1.68 -7.25 -10.70
C THR A 65 -2.01 -6.38 -9.48
N VAL A 66 -3.07 -5.57 -9.54
CA VAL A 66 -3.54 -4.77 -8.40
C VAL A 66 -3.93 -5.66 -7.23
N LEU A 67 -4.72 -6.72 -7.47
CA LEU A 67 -5.16 -7.64 -6.42
C LEU A 67 -3.99 -8.41 -5.80
N GLU A 68 -3.02 -8.84 -6.60
CA GLU A 68 -1.79 -9.49 -6.10
C GLU A 68 -1.04 -8.58 -5.13
N HIS A 69 -0.94 -7.28 -5.45
CA HIS A 69 -0.24 -6.32 -4.60
C HIS A 69 -1.06 -5.90 -3.37
N GLU A 70 -2.40 -5.88 -3.44
CA GLU A 70 -3.25 -5.81 -2.24
C GLU A 70 -2.89 -6.95 -1.27
N HIS A 71 -2.78 -8.18 -1.76
CA HIS A 71 -2.41 -9.34 -0.93
C HIS A 71 -1.00 -9.25 -0.35
N LYS A 72 -0.02 -8.74 -1.11
CA LYS A 72 1.34 -8.52 -0.60
C LYS A 72 1.35 -7.48 0.54
N ILE A 73 0.56 -6.43 0.42
CA ILE A 73 0.42 -5.40 1.46
C ILE A 73 -0.23 -5.97 2.73
N ILE A 74 -1.34 -6.72 2.60
CA ILE A 74 -2.02 -7.34 3.76
C ILE A 74 -1.13 -8.36 4.48
N ASN A 75 -0.23 -9.02 3.77
CA ASN A 75 0.73 -9.95 4.36
C ASN A 75 2.03 -9.27 4.82
N HIS A 76 2.05 -7.94 4.89
CA HIS A 76 3.19 -7.13 5.33
C HIS A 76 4.48 -7.30 4.51
N VAL A 77 4.37 -7.82 3.28
CA VAL A 77 5.50 -7.91 2.34
C VAL A 77 5.86 -6.53 1.79
N ARG A 78 4.86 -5.64 1.70
CA ARG A 78 4.99 -4.27 1.16
C ARG A 78 4.10 -3.31 1.93
N GLN A 79 4.45 -2.02 1.92
CA GLN A 79 3.62 -0.96 2.51
C GLN A 79 3.04 -0.05 1.43
N LEU A 80 3.68 0.04 0.29
CA LEU A 80 3.27 0.88 -0.83
C LEU A 80 3.53 0.16 -2.15
N ALA A 81 2.56 0.17 -3.05
CA ALA A 81 2.72 -0.29 -4.42
C ALA A 81 2.08 0.70 -5.40
N VAL A 82 2.75 0.95 -6.52
CA VAL A 82 2.22 1.76 -7.63
C VAL A 82 2.19 0.91 -8.87
N ILE A 83 1.00 0.59 -9.35
CA ILE A 83 0.76 -0.23 -10.54
C ILE A 83 0.32 0.69 -11.68
N THR A 84 0.91 0.55 -12.85
CA THR A 84 0.61 1.39 -14.00
C THR A 84 0.46 0.54 -15.27
N ALA A 85 -0.68 0.69 -15.94
CA ALA A 85 -0.88 0.26 -17.31
C ALA A 85 -1.14 1.49 -18.19
N LYS A 86 -0.48 1.59 -19.33
CA LYS A 86 -0.67 2.69 -20.27
C LYS A 86 -0.45 2.25 -21.71
N ASP A 87 -1.19 2.86 -22.62
CA ASP A 87 -0.94 2.80 -24.05
C ASP A 87 -0.77 4.22 -24.62
N ARG A 88 -0.94 4.39 -25.93
CA ARG A 88 -0.78 5.69 -26.59
C ARG A 88 -1.79 6.75 -26.12
N ASN A 89 -3.00 6.33 -25.72
CA ASN A 89 -4.11 7.23 -25.43
C ASN A 89 -4.62 7.12 -23.97
N ASN A 90 -4.49 5.96 -23.36
CA ASN A 90 -5.10 5.67 -22.07
C ASN A 90 -4.07 5.41 -20.99
N VAL A 91 -4.49 5.66 -19.75
CA VAL A 91 -3.73 5.34 -18.54
C VAL A 91 -4.67 4.73 -17.50
N CYS A 92 -4.19 3.68 -16.83
CA CYS A 92 -4.70 3.21 -15.56
C CYS A 92 -3.52 3.16 -14.58
N LYS A 93 -3.68 3.77 -13.42
CA LYS A 93 -2.67 3.76 -12.37
C LYS A 93 -3.37 3.59 -11.03
N SER A 94 -2.95 2.61 -10.23
CA SER A 94 -3.35 2.47 -8.83
C SER A 94 -2.17 2.68 -7.91
N GLU A 95 -2.38 3.45 -6.86
CA GLU A 95 -1.46 3.58 -5.75
C GLU A 95 -2.12 2.95 -4.52
N LEU A 96 -1.50 1.88 -4.00
CA LEU A 96 -1.94 1.12 -2.84
C LEU A 96 -1.04 1.47 -1.66
N THR A 97 -1.62 1.93 -0.55
CA THR A 97 -0.89 2.29 0.66
C THR A 97 -1.47 1.58 1.87
N PHE A 98 -0.64 0.86 2.62
CA PHE A 98 -1.03 0.32 3.92
C PHE A 98 -1.26 1.46 4.91
N ILE A 99 -2.45 1.52 5.52
CA ILE A 99 -2.80 2.54 6.50
C ILE A 99 -2.56 2.06 7.91
N GLY A 100 -2.89 0.81 8.19
CA GLY A 100 -2.77 0.20 9.50
C GLY A 100 -3.94 -0.71 9.83
N SER A 101 -4.04 -1.10 11.10
CA SER A 101 -5.09 -1.98 11.59
C SER A 101 -5.67 -1.47 12.91
N VAL A 102 -6.95 -1.79 13.15
CA VAL A 102 -7.63 -1.62 14.42
C VAL A 102 -8.11 -2.96 14.95
N LEU A 103 -8.31 -3.08 16.26
CA LEU A 103 -8.92 -4.24 16.87
C LEU A 103 -10.37 -3.92 17.25
N ASN A 104 -11.30 -4.81 16.93
CA ASN A 104 -12.67 -4.72 17.40
C ASN A 104 -12.86 -5.35 18.80
N SER A 105 -14.07 -5.29 19.33
CA SER A 105 -14.40 -5.88 20.65
C SER A 105 -14.29 -7.41 20.72
N GLU A 106 -14.25 -8.07 19.57
CA GLU A 106 -14.11 -9.54 19.43
C GLU A 106 -12.65 -9.95 19.24
N ASN A 107 -11.69 -8.99 19.30
CA ASN A 107 -10.28 -9.14 18.98
C ASN A 107 -9.99 -9.50 17.52
N ASP A 108 -10.93 -9.26 16.60
CA ASP A 108 -10.63 -9.34 15.17
C ASP A 108 -9.79 -8.15 14.74
N THR A 109 -8.83 -8.41 13.88
CA THR A 109 -8.01 -7.37 13.26
C THR A 109 -8.71 -6.85 12.00
N ILE A 110 -9.05 -5.56 11.99
CA ILE A 110 -9.57 -4.88 10.81
C ILE A 110 -8.46 -4.03 10.21
N THR A 111 -8.06 -4.35 8.99
CA THR A 111 -6.92 -3.72 8.29
C THR A 111 -7.42 -2.90 7.12
N PHE A 112 -6.78 -1.74 6.89
CA PHE A 112 -7.15 -0.79 5.87
C PHE A 112 -6.01 -0.55 4.89
N ILE A 113 -6.36 -0.53 3.59
CA ILE A 113 -5.50 -0.10 2.48
C ILE A 113 -6.18 1.11 1.83
N LYS A 114 -5.44 2.21 1.69
CA LYS A 114 -5.82 3.31 0.82
C LYS A 114 -5.48 2.92 -0.61
N LYS A 115 -6.44 3.06 -1.51
CA LYS A 115 -6.25 2.90 -2.95
C LYS A 115 -6.64 4.18 -3.65
N GLU A 116 -5.72 4.76 -4.42
CA GLU A 116 -5.98 5.90 -5.27
C GLU A 116 -5.80 5.49 -6.73
N ASP A 117 -6.87 5.63 -7.51
CA ASP A 117 -6.92 5.26 -8.92
C ASP A 117 -6.86 6.51 -9.79
N ILE A 118 -6.09 6.43 -10.88
CA ILE A 118 -6.11 7.38 -12.00
C ILE A 118 -6.43 6.59 -13.25
N PHE A 119 -7.41 7.00 -14.01
CA PHE A 119 -7.85 6.27 -15.21
C PHE A 119 -8.39 7.23 -16.28
N GLY A 120 -8.45 6.74 -17.52
CA GLY A 120 -9.01 7.46 -18.66
C GLY A 120 -7.95 7.89 -19.66
N LEU A 121 -8.25 8.95 -20.39
CA LEU A 121 -7.34 9.49 -21.40
C LEU A 121 -6.12 10.15 -20.76
N GLN A 122 -4.93 9.93 -21.31
CA GLN A 122 -3.69 10.54 -20.79
C GLN A 122 -3.75 12.06 -20.72
N GLN A 123 -4.52 12.71 -21.62
CA GLN A 123 -4.66 14.14 -21.67
C GLN A 123 -5.68 14.71 -20.68
N SER A 124 -6.59 13.86 -20.18
CA SER A 124 -7.63 14.23 -19.20
C SER A 124 -7.95 13.02 -18.30
N PRO A 125 -7.02 12.64 -17.41
CA PRO A 125 -7.25 11.53 -16.51
C PRO A 125 -8.21 11.94 -15.39
N HIS A 126 -9.00 10.95 -14.94
CA HIS A 126 -9.85 11.06 -13.75
C HIS A 126 -9.19 10.34 -12.59
N GLY A 127 -9.38 10.86 -11.38
CA GLY A 127 -8.88 10.24 -10.16
C GLY A 127 -10.00 9.97 -9.17
N LYS A 128 -9.88 8.87 -8.44
CA LYS A 128 -10.77 8.55 -7.31
C LYS A 128 -10.01 7.81 -6.23
N GLY A 129 -10.55 7.88 -4.99
CA GLY A 129 -10.04 7.17 -3.84
C GLY A 129 -10.98 6.09 -3.34
N ASN A 130 -10.40 5.06 -2.73
CA ASN A 130 -11.13 3.98 -2.06
C ASN A 130 -10.39 3.59 -0.78
N ILE A 131 -11.12 3.12 0.23
CA ILE A 131 -10.56 2.49 1.42
C ILE A 131 -10.97 1.03 1.41
N ILE A 132 -10.00 0.14 1.16
CA ILE A 132 -10.22 -1.30 1.14
C ILE A 132 -10.12 -1.83 2.56
N VAL A 133 -11.07 -2.70 2.95
CA VAL A 133 -11.22 -3.21 4.30
C VAL A 133 -11.05 -4.72 4.32
N TYR A 134 -10.20 -5.18 5.23
CA TYR A 134 -9.96 -6.59 5.51
C TYR A 134 -10.29 -6.89 6.96
N LYS A 135 -10.94 -8.03 7.24
CA LYS A 135 -11.12 -8.58 8.59
C LYS A 135 -10.34 -9.89 8.67
N ASN A 136 -9.36 -9.98 9.58
CA ASN A 136 -8.50 -11.16 9.73
C ASN A 136 -7.87 -11.63 8.40
N ARG A 137 -7.40 -10.67 7.57
CA ARG A 137 -6.86 -10.86 6.22
C ARG A 137 -7.86 -11.30 5.15
N ILE A 138 -9.14 -11.40 5.47
CA ILE A 138 -10.21 -11.68 4.51
C ILE A 138 -10.80 -10.36 4.04
N ARG A 139 -10.79 -10.11 2.73
CA ARG A 139 -11.34 -8.90 2.13
C ARG A 139 -12.83 -8.80 2.36
N GLN A 140 -13.28 -7.71 2.99
CA GLN A 140 -14.69 -7.45 3.30
C GLN A 140 -15.35 -6.60 2.22
N GLY A 141 -14.59 -5.74 1.58
CA GLY A 141 -15.08 -4.81 0.58
C GLY A 141 -14.24 -3.53 0.55
N TYR A 142 -14.84 -2.47 0.09
CA TYR A 142 -14.21 -1.14 0.07
C TYR A 142 -15.26 -0.03 0.16
N TYR A 143 -14.92 1.04 0.87
CA TYR A 143 -15.63 2.31 0.80
C TYR A 143 -15.14 3.07 -0.42
N SER A 144 -16.05 3.54 -1.26
CA SER A 144 -15.74 4.17 -2.54
C SER A 144 -16.10 5.66 -2.56
N ASN A 145 -15.70 6.31 -3.66
CA ASN A 145 -16.07 7.68 -4.01
C ASN A 145 -15.40 8.78 -3.16
N PHE A 146 -14.23 8.49 -2.58
CA PHE A 146 -13.36 9.57 -2.11
C PHE A 146 -12.71 10.29 -3.28
N ASP A 147 -12.54 11.60 -3.16
CA ASP A 147 -11.76 12.34 -4.11
C ASP A 147 -10.26 11.99 -3.99
N LYS A 148 -9.55 12.05 -5.12
CA LYS A 148 -8.12 11.81 -5.10
C LYS A 148 -7.42 12.83 -4.21
N GLY A 149 -6.52 12.36 -3.35
CA GLY A 149 -5.79 13.21 -2.40
C GLY A 149 -6.41 13.26 -1.01
N PHE A 150 -7.52 12.52 -0.78
CA PHE A 150 -8.08 12.40 0.58
C PHE A 150 -7.04 11.88 1.58
N PHE A 151 -7.19 12.31 2.83
CA PHE A 151 -6.31 11.89 3.91
C PHE A 151 -6.96 10.78 4.74
N VAL A 152 -6.16 9.79 5.13
CA VAL A 152 -6.59 8.71 6.02
C VAL A 152 -5.43 8.25 6.90
N GLU A 153 -5.70 8.06 8.19
CA GLU A 153 -4.73 7.51 9.15
C GLU A 153 -5.43 6.70 10.24
N ILE A 154 -4.67 5.85 10.95
CA ILE A 154 -5.13 5.17 12.16
C ILE A 154 -4.41 5.77 13.36
N LYS A 155 -5.20 6.12 14.39
CA LYS A 155 -4.71 6.61 15.66
C LYS A 155 -5.66 6.21 16.79
N ASN A 156 -5.12 5.76 17.92
CA ASN A 156 -5.91 5.35 19.09
C ASN A 156 -7.02 4.34 18.77
N ASN A 157 -6.72 3.35 17.93
CA ASN A 157 -7.66 2.30 17.48
C ASN A 157 -8.91 2.85 16.76
N MET A 158 -8.79 3.99 16.10
CA MET A 158 -9.82 4.62 15.27
C MET A 158 -9.27 4.99 13.90
N LEU A 159 -10.12 4.97 12.91
CA LEU A 159 -9.82 5.46 11.56
C LEU A 159 -10.18 6.95 11.47
N PHE A 160 -9.23 7.78 11.08
CA PHE A 160 -9.42 9.21 10.84
C PHE A 160 -9.37 9.49 9.35
N ILE A 161 -10.35 10.25 8.84
CA ILE A 161 -10.49 10.58 7.42
C ILE A 161 -10.73 12.09 7.26
N LYS A 162 -10.13 12.69 6.23
CA LYS A 162 -10.51 13.99 5.66
C LYS A 162 -10.68 13.81 4.17
N ASP A 163 -11.88 14.08 3.65
CA ASP A 163 -12.08 14.10 2.22
C ASP A 163 -11.69 15.47 1.64
N VAL A 164 -11.56 15.53 0.33
CA VAL A 164 -11.22 16.77 -0.38
C VAL A 164 -12.50 17.60 -0.51
N LYS A 165 -12.45 18.87 -0.04
CA LYS A 165 -13.57 19.79 -0.18
C LYS A 165 -13.43 20.75 -1.35
N ASP A 166 -12.19 20.98 -1.81
CA ASP A 166 -11.88 21.93 -2.90
C ASP A 166 -10.45 21.69 -3.43
N MET A 167 -10.10 22.40 -4.49
CA MET A 167 -8.72 22.48 -5.01
C MET A 167 -8.22 23.91 -4.86
N ASP A 168 -6.97 24.08 -4.43
CA ASP A 168 -6.34 25.40 -4.39
C ASP A 168 -5.96 25.90 -5.81
N SER A 169 -5.44 27.12 -5.90
CA SER A 169 -5.02 27.74 -7.17
C SER A 169 -3.93 26.97 -7.92
N ASP A 170 -3.18 26.12 -7.21
CA ASP A 170 -2.09 25.31 -7.75
C ASP A 170 -2.55 23.88 -8.06
N GLY A 171 -3.83 23.57 -7.85
CA GLY A 171 -4.44 22.26 -8.08
C GLY A 171 -4.15 21.23 -6.99
N ASN A 172 -3.74 21.66 -5.79
CA ASN A 172 -3.58 20.76 -4.67
C ASN A 172 -4.92 20.58 -3.92
N PRO A 173 -5.18 19.38 -3.35
CA PRO A 173 -6.41 19.13 -2.60
C PRO A 173 -6.45 19.93 -1.30
N VAL A 174 -7.54 20.67 -1.11
CA VAL A 174 -7.90 21.29 0.16
C VAL A 174 -8.75 20.33 0.95
N LEU A 175 -8.24 19.85 2.08
CA LEU A 175 -8.92 18.84 2.89
C LEU A 175 -10.02 19.46 3.74
N GLY A 176 -11.13 18.73 3.87
CA GLY A 176 -12.24 19.05 4.74
C GLY A 176 -12.00 18.73 6.22
N ASP A 177 -13.07 18.59 6.97
CA ASP A 177 -13.05 18.33 8.40
C ASP A 177 -12.48 16.94 8.74
N LEU A 178 -11.91 16.81 9.93
CA LEU A 178 -11.40 15.53 10.41
C LEU A 178 -12.54 14.69 10.97
N ASN A 179 -12.82 13.59 10.32
CA ASN A 179 -13.82 12.62 10.75
C ASN A 179 -13.13 11.44 11.45
N SER A 180 -13.75 10.91 12.49
CA SER A 180 -13.26 9.75 13.23
C SER A 180 -14.28 8.62 13.22
N ILE A 181 -13.87 7.41 12.84
CA ILE A 181 -14.75 6.26 12.67
C ILE A 181 -14.24 5.13 13.56
N SER A 182 -15.16 4.58 14.36
CA SER A 182 -14.89 3.45 15.23
C SER A 182 -15.34 2.14 14.60
N PHE A 183 -14.47 1.14 14.60
CA PHE A 183 -14.76 -0.23 14.15
C PHE A 183 -14.84 -1.21 15.34
N MET A 184 -15.12 -0.70 16.53
CA MET A 184 -15.14 -1.51 17.77
C MET A 184 -16.22 -2.60 17.75
N LYS A 185 -17.37 -2.37 17.13
CA LYS A 185 -18.47 -3.34 17.07
C LYS A 185 -18.38 -4.19 15.80
N GLU A 186 -18.55 -3.55 14.68
CA GLU A 186 -18.62 -4.18 13.36
C GLU A 186 -18.06 -3.24 12.29
N ILE A 187 -17.86 -3.76 11.09
CA ILE A 187 -17.54 -2.94 9.91
C ILE A 187 -18.84 -2.31 9.43
N PRO A 188 -19.01 -0.97 9.50
CA PRO A 188 -20.24 -0.31 9.07
C PRO A 188 -20.53 -0.54 7.59
N ASP A 189 -21.81 -0.65 7.22
CA ASP A 189 -22.22 -0.75 5.82
C ASP A 189 -22.06 0.59 5.07
N SER A 190 -22.05 1.70 5.82
CA SER A 190 -21.69 3.01 5.30
C SER A 190 -20.97 3.85 6.35
N ILE A 191 -20.20 4.82 5.88
CA ILE A 191 -19.57 5.86 6.69
C ILE A 191 -19.94 7.22 6.13
N PHE A 192 -20.25 8.19 6.99
CA PHE A 192 -20.53 9.56 6.59
C PHE A 192 -19.32 10.43 6.90
N ILE A 193 -18.81 11.14 5.90
CA ILE A 193 -17.64 12.00 6.00
C ILE A 193 -18.05 13.45 5.77
N TYR A 194 -17.94 14.25 6.84
CA TYR A 194 -18.18 15.69 6.76
C TYR A 194 -16.99 16.37 6.10
N THR A 195 -17.26 17.21 5.11
CA THR A 195 -16.23 18.01 4.42
C THR A 195 -16.21 19.43 4.95
N GLU A 196 -17.36 20.01 5.29
CA GLU A 196 -17.46 21.34 5.90
C GLU A 196 -18.79 21.48 6.66
N ASN A 197 -18.74 21.90 7.95
CA ASN A 197 -19.91 22.04 8.83
C ASN A 197 -20.76 20.76 8.85
N ASP A 198 -21.99 20.84 8.35
CA ASP A 198 -22.94 19.72 8.27
C ASP A 198 -23.03 19.11 6.87
N TYR A 199 -22.17 19.52 5.94
CA TYR A 199 -22.11 18.98 4.58
C TYR A 199 -21.07 17.86 4.51
N GLY A 200 -21.42 16.79 3.79
CA GLY A 200 -20.54 15.65 3.58
C GLY A 200 -21.18 14.60 2.72
N ASP A 201 -20.46 13.53 2.48
CA ASP A 201 -20.87 12.43 1.63
C ASP A 201 -20.96 11.12 2.39
N GLU A 202 -21.90 10.28 1.99
CA GLU A 202 -22.05 8.92 2.47
C GLU A 202 -21.26 7.97 1.56
N HIS A 203 -20.32 7.25 2.15
CA HIS A 203 -19.52 6.25 1.45
C HIS A 203 -20.00 4.85 1.83
N MET A 204 -20.62 4.17 0.88
CA MET A 204 -21.14 2.82 1.07
C MET A 204 -20.02 1.79 1.01
N LEU A 205 -20.11 0.77 1.86
CA LEU A 205 -19.24 -0.41 1.78
C LEU A 205 -19.71 -1.31 0.64
N ILE A 206 -18.99 -1.27 -0.47
CA ILE A 206 -19.23 -2.17 -1.60
C ILE A 206 -18.57 -3.52 -1.27
N ARG A 207 -19.39 -4.49 -0.90
CA ARG A 207 -18.95 -5.87 -0.68
C ARG A 207 -18.79 -6.54 -2.04
N LYS A 208 -17.67 -7.22 -2.26
CA LYS A 208 -17.54 -8.10 -3.41
C LYS A 208 -18.50 -9.27 -3.15
N GLU A 209 -19.49 -9.45 -4.00
CA GLU A 209 -20.26 -10.69 -4.00
C GLU A 209 -19.25 -11.83 -4.10
N ALA A 210 -19.40 -12.84 -3.24
CA ALA A 210 -18.67 -14.08 -3.39
C ALA A 210 -19.11 -14.64 -4.76
N SER A 211 -18.34 -14.32 -5.81
CA SER A 211 -18.54 -14.98 -7.10
C SER A 211 -18.38 -16.46 -6.81
N ASP A 212 -19.40 -17.25 -7.16
CA ASP A 212 -19.39 -18.70 -7.11
C ASP A 212 -18.09 -19.27 -7.67
N GLU A 213 -17.12 -19.51 -6.78
CA GLU A 213 -15.97 -20.36 -7.07
C GLU A 213 -16.34 -21.84 -6.97
N THR A 214 -17.58 -22.17 -7.34
CA THR A 214 -18.04 -23.55 -7.46
C THR A 214 -18.37 -23.85 -8.91
N ASP A 215 -17.41 -23.68 -9.82
CA ASP A 215 -17.40 -24.40 -11.10
C ASP A 215 -16.06 -24.21 -11.84
N ARG A 216 -15.03 -24.95 -11.34
CA ARG A 216 -13.93 -25.44 -12.22
C ARG A 216 -13.25 -26.67 -11.63
#